data_e171e28828a796c57a74baf7f297fe4f
#
_entry.id   e171e28828a796c57a74baf7f297fe4f
#
_cell.length_a   1.000
_cell.length_b   1.000
_cell.length_c   1.000
_cell.angle_alpha   90.00
_cell.angle_beta   90.00
_cell.angle_gamma   90.00
#
_symmetry.space_group_name_H-M   'P 1'
#
loop_
_entity.id
_entity.type
_entity.pdbx_description
1 polymer ?
#
loop_
_entity_poly.entity_id
_entity_poly.type
_entity_poly.pdbx_seq_one_letter_code
_entity_poly.pdbx_strand_id
1 'polypeptide(L)'
;VPVGDDQKQHLELCRDIAQKFNNDFDVENFLKVPEPLIQKEFSRIMSLKDGSKKMSKSDISDLSRINLTDDKDKIINKIKKAKTDPLSMPKNIKELDGRLEAQNLLGIYSSLNNSNLEKSINKFSSKNFSEFKQQLSELLINKILPISQEIKKLLQDHNYLDSILLDGVEK
;
A
#
# COMPACT_ATOMS: atom_id res chain seq x y z
N VAL A 1 -3.84 -14.53 -6.28
CA VAL A 1 -3.94 -13.08 -6.57
C VAL A 1 -3.40 -12.31 -5.38
N PRO A 2 -2.35 -11.48 -5.53
CA PRO A 2 -1.85 -10.63 -4.45
C PRO A 2 -2.85 -9.52 -4.14
N VAL A 3 -3.38 -9.51 -2.92
CA VAL A 3 -4.40 -8.55 -2.45
C VAL A 3 -4.16 -8.19 -0.98
N GLY A 4 -4.67 -7.03 -0.55
CA GLY A 4 -4.81 -6.71 0.85
C GLY A 4 -6.10 -7.28 1.46
N ASP A 5 -6.22 -7.25 2.78
CA ASP A 5 -7.43 -7.72 3.49
C ASP A 5 -8.71 -7.01 3.04
N ASP A 6 -8.59 -5.77 2.58
CA ASP A 6 -9.72 -4.97 2.10
C ASP A 6 -10.32 -5.48 0.78
N GLN A 7 -9.60 -6.32 0.03
CA GLN A 7 -10.05 -6.93 -1.24
C GLN A 7 -10.45 -8.39 -1.09
N LYS A 8 -10.30 -8.99 0.10
CA LYS A 8 -10.57 -10.42 0.34
C LYS A 8 -12.00 -10.81 -0.04
N GLN A 9 -12.99 -10.02 0.38
CA GLN A 9 -14.41 -10.29 0.09
C GLN A 9 -14.72 -10.27 -1.41
N HIS A 10 -14.12 -9.36 -2.17
CA HIS A 10 -14.31 -9.32 -3.63
C HIS A 10 -13.71 -10.56 -4.29
N LEU A 11 -12.60 -11.04 -3.78
CA LEU A 11 -11.98 -12.24 -4.31
C LEU A 11 -12.76 -13.52 -3.94
N GLU A 12 -13.36 -13.57 -2.75
CA GLU A 12 -14.28 -14.65 -2.34
C GLU A 12 -15.49 -14.71 -3.27
N LEU A 13 -16.10 -13.58 -3.61
CA LEU A 13 -17.18 -13.54 -4.59
C LEU A 13 -16.72 -14.04 -5.98
N CYS A 14 -15.54 -13.67 -6.44
CA CYS A 14 -14.99 -14.20 -7.70
C CYS A 14 -14.78 -15.73 -7.64
N ARG A 15 -14.36 -16.26 -6.51
CA ARG A 15 -14.24 -17.72 -6.30
C ARG A 15 -15.58 -18.41 -6.41
N ASP A 16 -16.60 -17.89 -5.73
CA ASP A 16 -17.95 -18.47 -5.73
C ASP A 16 -18.53 -18.47 -7.15
N ILE A 17 -18.36 -17.39 -7.89
CA ILE A 17 -18.79 -17.29 -9.29
C ILE A 17 -18.07 -18.32 -10.17
N ALA A 18 -16.73 -18.43 -10.04
CA ALA A 18 -15.96 -19.37 -10.83
C ALA A 18 -16.31 -20.82 -10.52
N GLN A 19 -16.47 -21.17 -9.23
CA GLN A 19 -16.89 -22.51 -8.80
C GLN A 19 -18.30 -22.83 -9.29
N LYS A 20 -19.25 -21.91 -9.11
CA LYS A 20 -20.63 -22.11 -9.57
C LYS A 20 -20.68 -22.31 -11.09
N PHE A 21 -19.98 -21.48 -11.87
CA PHE A 21 -19.92 -21.64 -13.31
C PHE A 21 -19.39 -23.03 -13.72
N ASN A 22 -18.24 -23.42 -13.16
CA ASN A 22 -17.64 -24.72 -13.49
C ASN A 22 -18.60 -25.88 -13.15
N ASN A 23 -19.30 -25.79 -12.03
CA ASN A 23 -20.26 -26.82 -11.61
C ASN A 23 -21.53 -26.82 -12.48
N ASP A 24 -22.12 -25.66 -12.77
CA ASP A 24 -23.37 -25.56 -13.52
C ASP A 24 -23.21 -26.02 -14.98
N PHE A 25 -22.03 -25.87 -15.55
CA PHE A 25 -21.69 -26.27 -16.92
C PHE A 25 -20.93 -27.61 -17.01
N ASP A 26 -20.71 -28.29 -15.88
CA ASP A 26 -19.95 -29.54 -15.78
C ASP A 26 -18.58 -29.48 -16.49
N VAL A 27 -17.86 -28.38 -16.26
CA VAL A 27 -16.55 -28.11 -16.84
C VAL A 27 -15.47 -28.07 -15.77
N GLU A 28 -14.42 -28.86 -15.94
CA GLU A 28 -13.32 -28.89 -14.98
C GLU A 28 -12.36 -27.72 -15.21
N ASN A 29 -12.28 -26.80 -14.23
CA ASN A 29 -11.33 -25.68 -14.20
C ASN A 29 -11.36 -24.74 -15.43
N PHE A 30 -12.49 -24.63 -16.13
CA PHE A 30 -12.64 -23.68 -17.22
C PHE A 30 -12.40 -22.24 -16.73
N LEU A 31 -13.06 -21.86 -15.62
CA LEU A 31 -12.68 -20.67 -14.88
C LEU A 31 -11.76 -21.09 -13.74
N LYS A 32 -10.53 -20.57 -13.75
CA LYS A 32 -9.59 -20.77 -12.64
C LYS A 32 -10.14 -20.11 -11.37
N VAL A 33 -10.30 -20.90 -10.31
CA VAL A 33 -10.72 -20.43 -9.00
C VAL A 33 -9.57 -19.60 -8.38
N PRO A 34 -9.72 -18.29 -8.18
CA PRO A 34 -8.64 -17.47 -7.66
C PRO A 34 -8.44 -17.69 -6.16
N GLU A 35 -7.19 -17.63 -5.70
CA GLU A 35 -6.84 -17.66 -4.27
C GLU A 35 -6.18 -16.37 -3.83
N PRO A 36 -6.52 -15.86 -2.63
CA PRO A 36 -5.89 -14.66 -2.10
C PRO A 36 -4.47 -14.95 -1.64
N LEU A 37 -3.51 -14.15 -2.08
CA LEU A 37 -2.16 -14.09 -1.53
C LEU A 37 -2.05 -12.81 -0.69
N ILE A 38 -2.36 -12.93 0.61
CA ILE A 38 -2.34 -11.82 1.57
C ILE A 38 -1.06 -11.89 2.37
N GLN A 39 -0.34 -10.78 2.46
CA GLN A 39 0.82 -10.68 3.34
C GLN A 39 0.35 -10.74 4.80
N LYS A 40 1.07 -11.52 5.63
CA LYS A 40 0.71 -11.70 7.05
C LYS A 40 0.90 -10.44 7.89
N GLU A 41 1.87 -9.62 7.52
CA GLU A 41 2.18 -8.36 8.22
C GLU A 41 1.77 -7.17 7.35
N PHE A 42 1.12 -6.17 7.96
CA PHE A 42 0.67 -4.93 7.29
C PHE A 42 -0.19 -5.15 6.03
N SER A 43 -1.07 -6.14 6.09
CA SER A 43 -2.07 -6.40 5.04
C SER A 43 -3.00 -5.20 4.79
N ARG A 44 -3.03 -4.23 5.73
CA ARG A 44 -3.87 -3.05 5.65
C ARG A 44 -3.09 -1.79 6.00
N ILE A 45 -2.98 -0.88 5.04
CA ILE A 45 -2.36 0.44 5.23
C ILE A 45 -3.44 1.45 5.62
N MET A 46 -3.16 2.23 6.67
CA MET A 46 -4.10 3.21 7.20
C MET A 46 -3.78 4.61 6.67
N SER A 47 -4.78 5.50 6.76
CA SER A 47 -4.67 6.89 6.34
C SER A 47 -3.54 7.63 7.07
N LEU A 48 -2.80 8.47 6.36
CA LEU A 48 -1.77 9.32 6.97
C LEU A 48 -2.36 10.41 7.89
N LYS A 49 -3.65 10.71 7.76
CA LYS A 49 -4.36 11.71 8.59
C LYS A 49 -5.10 11.11 9.77
N ASP A 50 -5.42 9.82 9.71
CA ASP A 50 -6.25 9.14 10.71
C ASP A 50 -5.91 7.64 10.70
N GLY A 51 -5.13 7.21 11.68
CA GLY A 51 -4.70 5.80 11.80
C GLY A 51 -5.83 4.81 12.05
N SER A 52 -7.05 5.28 12.35
CA SER A 52 -8.23 4.42 12.51
C SER A 52 -8.95 4.11 11.19
N LYS A 53 -8.70 4.89 10.13
CA LYS A 53 -9.31 4.74 8.81
C LYS A 53 -8.35 4.14 7.81
N LYS A 54 -8.84 3.25 6.93
CA LYS A 54 -7.99 2.72 5.86
C LYS A 54 -7.56 3.84 4.91
N MET A 55 -6.36 3.73 4.34
CA MET A 55 -5.92 4.58 3.23
C MET A 55 -6.85 4.34 2.04
N SER A 56 -7.48 5.39 1.54
CA SER A 56 -8.47 5.28 0.46
C SER A 56 -8.17 6.25 -0.67
N LYS A 57 -8.30 5.75 -1.90
CA LYS A 57 -8.18 6.55 -3.13
C LYS A 57 -9.30 7.59 -3.24
N SER A 58 -10.46 7.31 -2.66
CA SER A 58 -11.65 8.18 -2.68
C SER A 58 -11.71 9.21 -1.54
N ASP A 59 -10.69 9.24 -0.65
CA ASP A 59 -10.64 10.28 0.39
C ASP A 59 -10.54 11.67 -0.25
N ILE A 60 -11.31 12.62 0.25
CA ILE A 60 -11.33 14.02 -0.23
C ILE A 60 -9.94 14.66 -0.09
N SER A 61 -9.22 14.32 0.98
CA SER A 61 -7.89 14.88 1.26
C SER A 61 -6.80 14.05 0.59
N ASP A 62 -6.09 14.63 -0.36
CA ASP A 62 -4.91 13.99 -0.97
C ASP A 62 -3.76 13.77 0.04
N LEU A 63 -3.75 14.49 1.16
CA LEU A 63 -2.79 14.30 2.25
C LEU A 63 -3.00 13.00 3.04
N SER A 64 -4.10 12.29 2.82
CA SER A 64 -4.42 11.04 3.51
C SER A 64 -3.66 9.82 2.96
N ARG A 65 -3.05 9.94 1.77
CA ARG A 65 -2.46 8.82 1.02
C ARG A 65 -1.20 9.21 0.26
N ILE A 66 -0.41 8.22 -0.13
CA ILE A 66 0.65 8.34 -1.12
C ILE A 66 0.14 7.75 -2.44
N ASN A 67 0.19 8.52 -3.51
CA ASN A 67 -0.12 8.06 -4.85
C ASN A 67 1.16 7.62 -5.58
N LEU A 68 1.07 6.61 -6.45
CA LEU A 68 2.21 6.19 -7.27
C LEU A 68 2.67 7.26 -8.27
N THR A 69 1.85 8.28 -8.50
CA THR A 69 2.14 9.44 -9.37
C THR A 69 2.69 10.65 -8.60
N ASP A 70 2.83 10.55 -7.27
CA ASP A 70 3.38 11.64 -6.47
C ASP A 70 4.86 11.90 -6.84
N ASP A 71 5.22 13.17 -6.89
CA ASP A 71 6.60 13.61 -7.00
C ASP A 71 7.27 13.69 -5.61
N LYS A 72 8.59 13.98 -5.64
CA LYS A 72 9.40 14.08 -4.42
C LYS A 72 8.81 15.05 -3.39
N ASP A 73 8.41 16.24 -3.84
CA ASP A 73 7.95 17.30 -2.94
C ASP A 73 6.60 16.97 -2.32
N LYS A 74 5.70 16.33 -3.08
CA LYS A 74 4.42 15.82 -2.58
C LYS A 74 4.62 14.75 -1.52
N ILE A 75 5.52 13.79 -1.76
CA ILE A 75 5.82 12.72 -0.78
C ILE A 75 6.35 13.33 0.52
N ILE A 76 7.33 14.24 0.45
CA ILE A 76 7.90 14.93 1.63
C ILE A 76 6.79 15.66 2.38
N ASN A 77 5.99 16.47 1.69
CA ASN A 77 4.93 17.25 2.32
C ASN A 77 3.86 16.35 2.99
N LYS A 78 3.44 15.26 2.33
CA LYS A 78 2.46 14.31 2.87
C LYS A 78 2.98 13.63 4.13
N ILE A 79 4.21 13.13 4.13
CA ILE A 79 4.80 12.49 5.32
C ILE A 79 5.05 13.50 6.43
N LYS A 80 5.53 14.71 6.12
CA LYS A 80 5.70 15.77 7.11
C LYS A 80 4.39 16.07 7.83
N LYS A 81 3.27 16.14 7.08
CA LYS A 81 1.92 16.43 7.60
C LYS A 81 1.16 15.19 8.12
N ALA A 82 1.71 13.99 7.95
CA ALA A 82 1.11 12.79 8.50
C ALA A 82 0.93 12.93 10.01
N LYS A 83 -0.24 12.51 10.51
CA LYS A 83 -0.56 12.59 11.93
C LYS A 83 0.36 11.68 12.73
N THR A 84 0.79 12.14 13.89
CA THR A 84 1.54 11.39 14.91
C THR A 84 1.02 11.78 16.27
N ASP A 85 1.16 10.91 17.24
CA ASP A 85 0.90 11.21 18.64
C ASP A 85 2.03 12.08 19.26
N PRO A 86 1.82 12.67 20.45
CA PRO A 86 2.82 13.56 21.08
C PRO A 86 3.94 12.81 21.82
N LEU A 87 3.92 11.49 21.86
CA LEU A 87 4.90 10.68 22.55
C LEU A 87 6.18 10.53 21.72
N SER A 88 7.29 10.12 22.37
CA SER A 88 8.51 9.74 21.66
C SER A 88 8.34 8.47 20.84
N MET A 89 9.29 8.18 19.95
CA MET A 89 9.28 6.93 19.21
C MET A 89 9.23 5.73 20.17
N PRO A 90 8.43 4.68 19.85
CA PRO A 90 8.30 3.50 20.69
C PRO A 90 9.61 2.74 20.77
N LYS A 91 9.90 2.16 21.95
CA LYS A 91 11.12 1.37 22.21
C LYS A 91 10.89 -0.13 22.02
N ASN A 92 9.63 -0.56 22.01
CA ASN A 92 9.23 -1.96 21.84
C ASN A 92 7.81 -2.05 21.29
N ILE A 93 7.38 -3.25 20.91
CA ILE A 93 6.06 -3.50 20.30
C ILE A 93 4.92 -3.13 21.27
N LYS A 94 5.10 -3.33 22.58
CA LYS A 94 4.05 -3.03 23.57
C LYS A 94 3.74 -1.53 23.65
N GLU A 95 4.72 -0.69 23.40
CA GLU A 95 4.54 0.77 23.38
C GLU A 95 3.79 1.27 22.12
N LEU A 96 3.52 0.41 21.16
CA LEU A 96 2.65 0.71 20.01
C LEU A 96 1.17 0.50 20.30
N ASP A 97 0.83 -0.16 21.40
CA ASP A 97 -0.58 -0.41 21.72
C ASP A 97 -1.35 0.91 21.87
N GLY A 98 -2.48 1.03 21.16
CA GLY A 98 -3.26 2.25 21.09
C GLY A 98 -2.67 3.40 20.26
N ARG A 99 -1.45 3.27 19.71
CA ARG A 99 -0.75 4.31 18.93
C ARG A 99 -0.89 4.06 17.42
N LEU A 100 -2.11 4.15 16.92
CA LEU A 100 -2.48 3.76 15.55
C LEU A 100 -1.65 4.46 14.45
N GLU A 101 -1.36 5.75 14.61
CA GLU A 101 -0.57 6.52 13.64
C GLU A 101 0.90 6.08 13.64
N ALA A 102 1.49 5.87 14.81
CA ALA A 102 2.88 5.36 14.92
C ALA A 102 2.99 3.95 14.35
N GLN A 103 2.02 3.08 14.66
CA GLN A 103 1.95 1.72 14.13
C GLN A 103 1.85 1.72 12.60
N ASN A 104 0.99 2.57 12.04
CA ASN A 104 0.82 2.69 10.59
C ASN A 104 2.12 3.14 9.90
N LEU A 105 2.73 4.23 10.37
CA LEU A 105 3.94 4.77 9.75
C LEU A 105 5.15 3.81 9.87
N LEU A 106 5.33 3.16 11.03
CA LEU A 106 6.35 2.14 11.22
C LEU A 106 6.08 0.90 10.37
N GLY A 107 4.81 0.52 10.20
CA GLY A 107 4.40 -0.56 9.33
C GLY A 107 4.73 -0.29 7.86
N ILE A 108 4.42 0.90 7.37
CA ILE A 108 4.80 1.34 6.02
C ILE A 108 6.32 1.27 5.84
N TYR A 109 7.09 1.79 6.82
CA TYR A 109 8.55 1.73 6.77
C TYR A 109 9.06 0.29 6.71
N SER A 110 8.57 -0.59 7.59
CA SER A 110 8.98 -1.99 7.67
C SER A 110 8.70 -2.74 6.38
N SER A 111 7.50 -2.58 5.81
CA SER A 111 7.10 -3.21 4.55
C SER A 111 7.98 -2.78 3.37
N LEU A 112 8.25 -1.47 3.24
CA LEU A 112 9.07 -0.94 2.15
C LEU A 112 10.55 -1.32 2.28
N ASN A 113 11.03 -1.52 3.52
CA ASN A 113 12.42 -1.89 3.82
C ASN A 113 12.63 -3.41 3.93
N ASN A 114 11.61 -4.23 3.64
CA ASN A 114 11.63 -5.69 3.78
C ASN A 114 12.14 -6.12 5.17
N SER A 115 11.74 -5.43 6.22
CA SER A 115 12.10 -5.70 7.60
C SER A 115 10.86 -5.98 8.44
N ASN A 116 11.02 -6.69 9.56
CA ASN A 116 9.92 -6.81 10.52
C ASN A 116 9.78 -5.53 11.36
N LEU A 117 8.61 -5.39 11.99
CA LEU A 117 8.26 -4.23 12.79
C LEU A 117 9.24 -3.99 13.95
N GLU A 118 9.67 -5.06 14.62
CA GLU A 118 10.58 -5.00 15.76
C GLU A 118 11.95 -4.40 15.40
N LYS A 119 12.52 -4.81 14.26
CA LYS A 119 13.77 -4.23 13.75
C LYS A 119 13.61 -2.73 13.45
N SER A 120 12.46 -2.33 12.91
CA SER A 120 12.19 -0.92 12.63
C SER A 120 12.03 -0.12 13.92
N ILE A 121 11.34 -0.63 14.93
CA ILE A 121 11.23 -0.01 16.25
C ILE A 121 12.62 0.18 16.85
N ASN A 122 13.44 -0.87 16.90
CA ASN A 122 14.79 -0.81 17.47
C ASN A 122 15.67 0.24 16.78
N LYS A 123 15.56 0.36 15.45
CA LYS A 123 16.30 1.37 14.67
C LYS A 123 15.92 2.80 15.06
N PHE A 124 14.65 3.05 15.41
CA PHE A 124 14.13 4.38 15.68
C PHE A 124 13.89 4.70 17.16
N SER A 125 14.11 3.76 18.06
CA SER A 125 13.79 3.87 19.50
C SER A 125 14.47 5.05 20.22
N SER A 126 15.60 5.55 19.70
CA SER A 126 16.33 6.71 20.23
C SER A 126 16.09 8.00 19.46
N LYS A 127 15.22 7.97 18.41
CA LYS A 127 14.97 9.10 17.53
C LYS A 127 13.65 9.78 17.85
N ASN A 128 13.47 10.98 17.30
CA ASN A 128 12.19 11.67 17.32
C ASN A 128 11.39 11.41 16.04
N PHE A 129 10.11 11.75 16.04
CA PHE A 129 9.25 11.57 14.86
C PHE A 129 9.70 12.38 13.64
N SER A 130 10.38 13.52 13.84
CA SER A 130 10.88 14.33 12.72
C SER A 130 11.96 13.59 11.94
N GLU A 131 12.94 13.01 12.66
CA GLU A 131 14.02 12.21 12.05
C GLU A 131 13.46 10.92 11.40
N PHE A 132 12.51 10.28 12.06
CA PHE A 132 11.84 9.11 11.50
C PHE A 132 11.09 9.44 10.20
N LYS A 133 10.30 10.51 10.20
CA LYS A 133 9.55 10.96 9.00
C LYS A 133 10.49 11.35 7.86
N GLN A 134 11.64 11.94 8.15
CA GLN A 134 12.65 12.21 7.14
C GLN A 134 13.13 10.91 6.47
N GLN A 135 13.54 9.90 7.26
CA GLN A 135 14.00 8.62 6.72
C GLN A 135 12.87 7.85 6.00
N LEU A 136 11.64 7.93 6.48
CA LEU A 136 10.48 7.36 5.80
C LEU A 136 10.24 8.05 4.45
N SER A 137 10.37 9.38 4.39
CA SER A 137 10.25 10.13 3.13
C SER A 137 11.32 9.75 2.12
N GLU A 138 12.57 9.63 2.54
CA GLU A 138 13.68 9.18 1.70
C GLU A 138 13.45 7.77 1.15
N LEU A 139 13.00 6.84 2.00
CA LEU A 139 12.67 5.48 1.58
C LEU A 139 11.51 5.46 0.56
N LEU A 140 10.44 6.21 0.81
CA LEU A 140 9.31 6.33 -0.10
C LEU A 140 9.73 6.93 -1.45
N ILE A 141 10.53 7.99 -1.44
CA ILE A 141 11.06 8.62 -2.65
C ILE A 141 11.84 7.58 -3.47
N ASN A 142 12.76 6.86 -2.84
CA ASN A 142 13.58 5.86 -3.53
C ASN A 142 12.74 4.72 -4.14
N LYS A 143 11.59 4.38 -3.56
CA LYS A 143 10.70 3.32 -4.06
C LYS A 143 9.65 3.82 -5.05
N ILE A 144 9.06 4.97 -4.80
CA ILE A 144 7.90 5.49 -5.57
C ILE A 144 8.35 6.33 -6.77
N LEU A 145 9.39 7.15 -6.63
CA LEU A 145 9.79 8.08 -7.69
C LEU A 145 10.12 7.39 -9.03
N PRO A 146 10.85 6.26 -9.07
CA PRO A 146 11.09 5.55 -10.33
C PRO A 146 9.78 5.09 -11.00
N ILE A 147 8.82 4.60 -10.19
CA ILE A 147 7.49 4.17 -10.67
C ILE A 147 6.72 5.39 -11.20
N SER A 148 6.72 6.50 -10.45
CA SER A 148 6.05 7.75 -10.86
C SER A 148 6.61 8.30 -12.18
N GLN A 149 7.91 8.24 -12.36
CA GLN A 149 8.56 8.69 -13.60
C GLN A 149 8.17 7.83 -14.78
N GLU A 150 8.16 6.49 -14.63
CA GLU A 150 7.77 5.58 -15.69
C GLU A 150 6.28 5.70 -16.04
N ILE A 151 5.40 5.83 -15.04
CA ILE A 151 3.96 6.10 -15.27
C ILE A 151 3.79 7.39 -16.10
N LYS A 152 4.48 8.47 -15.73
CA LYS A 152 4.38 9.75 -16.45
C LYS A 152 4.87 9.64 -17.89
N LYS A 153 5.97 8.90 -18.12
CA LYS A 153 6.50 8.64 -19.45
C LYS A 153 5.51 7.85 -20.31
N LEU A 154 4.96 6.76 -19.78
CA LEU A 154 3.98 5.92 -20.48
C LEU A 154 2.71 6.70 -20.79
N LEU A 155 2.23 7.55 -19.87
CA LEU A 155 1.05 8.38 -20.10
C LEU A 155 1.23 9.44 -21.22
N GLN A 156 2.46 9.74 -21.60
CA GLN A 156 2.75 10.66 -22.73
C GLN A 156 2.83 9.92 -24.07
N ASP A 157 2.99 8.61 -24.08
CA ASP A 157 3.08 7.77 -25.27
C ASP A 157 1.73 7.10 -25.56
N HIS A 158 0.80 7.89 -26.11
CA HIS A 158 -0.54 7.40 -26.44
C HIS A 158 -0.50 6.28 -27.49
N ASN A 159 0.42 6.36 -28.46
CA ASN A 159 0.52 5.32 -29.50
C ASN A 159 0.92 3.96 -28.90
N TYR A 160 1.85 3.97 -27.93
CA TYR A 160 2.23 2.75 -27.23
C TYR A 160 1.06 2.20 -26.40
N LEU A 161 0.33 3.06 -25.68
CA LEU A 161 -0.83 2.64 -24.88
C LEU A 161 -1.94 2.06 -25.78
N ASP A 162 -2.21 2.69 -26.90
CA ASP A 162 -3.20 2.21 -27.87
C ASP A 162 -2.79 0.86 -28.48
N SER A 163 -1.49 0.65 -28.78
CA SER A 163 -1.01 -0.63 -29.28
C SER A 163 -1.21 -1.77 -28.24
N ILE A 164 -0.94 -1.51 -26.95
CA ILE A 164 -1.18 -2.50 -25.88
C ILE A 164 -2.67 -2.83 -25.73
N LEU A 165 -3.53 -1.83 -25.86
CA LEU A 165 -4.99 -2.03 -25.79
C LEU A 165 -5.49 -2.86 -26.98
N LEU A 166 -5.00 -2.58 -28.20
CA LEU A 166 -5.33 -3.35 -29.41
C LEU A 166 -4.87 -4.80 -29.30
N ASP A 167 -3.61 -5.04 -28.87
CA ASP A 167 -3.09 -6.39 -28.63
C ASP A 167 -3.94 -7.16 -27.59
N GLY A 168 -4.51 -6.45 -26.61
CA GLY A 168 -5.40 -7.03 -25.62
C GLY A 168 -6.78 -7.40 -26.15
N VAL A 169 -7.27 -6.68 -27.17
CA VAL A 169 -8.57 -6.97 -27.82
C VAL A 169 -8.47 -8.18 -28.73
N GLU A 170 -7.31 -8.42 -29.34
CA GLU A 170 -7.08 -9.54 -30.28
C GLU A 170 -6.85 -10.89 -29.56
N LYS A 171 -6.59 -10.89 -28.27
CA LYS A 171 -6.39 -12.09 -27.42
C LYS A 171 -7.66 -12.56 -26.75
#